data_4d2971cde8da72639f43030cf16659c2
#
_entry.id   4d2971cde8da72639f43030cf16659c2
#
_cell.length_a   1.000
_cell.length_b   1.000
_cell.length_c   1.000
_cell.angle_alpha   90.00
_cell.angle_beta   90.00
_cell.angle_gamma   90.00
#
_symmetry.space_group_name_H-M   'P 1'
#
loop_
_entity.id
_entity.type
_entity.pdbx_description
1 polymer ?
#
loop_
_entity_poly.entity_id
_entity_poly.type
_entity_poly.pdbx_seq_one_letter_code
_entity_poly.pdbx_strand_id
1 'polypeptide(L)'
;KQLKVPHYDLDDIYFIRKYDKPRSKESRTKKAKKLWAKKKWILDGGGGMWSRGAMKHAKLVIWLQTPFRIRSWRIFKRYIRRKGKYKETVKDCLGLIKHSGKYRFGKRHFHYRGHKNYLDKHNINYIIIKNKKQLEKLYRMNK
;
A
#
# COMPACT_ATOMS: atom_id res chain seq x y z
N LYS A 1 -8.16 -15.02 -4.97
CA LYS A 1 -9.39 -15.74 -5.41
C LYS A 1 -9.92 -16.75 -4.38
N GLN A 2 -9.09 -17.26 -3.46
CA GLN A 2 -9.51 -18.28 -2.48
C GLN A 2 -10.42 -17.75 -1.37
N LEU A 3 -10.27 -16.50 -0.94
CA LEU A 3 -11.05 -15.97 0.19
C LEU A 3 -12.45 -15.49 -0.19
N LYS A 4 -12.85 -15.48 -1.47
CA LYS A 4 -14.13 -14.93 -1.96
C LYS A 4 -14.49 -13.57 -1.34
N VAL A 5 -13.46 -12.72 -1.09
CA VAL A 5 -13.59 -11.39 -0.48
C VAL A 5 -13.27 -10.34 -1.55
N PRO A 6 -14.07 -9.29 -1.70
CA PRO A 6 -13.80 -8.21 -2.64
C PRO A 6 -12.45 -7.55 -2.37
N HIS A 7 -11.65 -7.38 -3.43
CA HIS A 7 -10.33 -6.73 -3.40
C HIS A 7 -10.43 -5.32 -3.99
N TYR A 8 -9.80 -4.35 -3.32
CA TYR A 8 -9.75 -2.95 -3.70
C TYR A 8 -8.32 -2.45 -3.68
N ASP A 9 -7.96 -1.65 -4.69
CA ASP A 9 -6.67 -0.97 -4.78
C ASP A 9 -6.82 0.48 -4.25
N LEU A 10 -5.96 0.90 -3.34
CA LEU A 10 -5.94 2.27 -2.82
C LEU A 10 -5.71 3.31 -3.92
N ASP A 11 -4.97 2.96 -4.98
CA ASP A 11 -4.76 3.85 -6.12
C ASP A 11 -6.07 4.14 -6.86
N ASP A 12 -7.01 3.19 -6.94
CA ASP A 12 -8.33 3.39 -7.56
C ASP A 12 -9.25 4.31 -6.72
N ILE A 13 -8.98 4.40 -5.42
CA ILE A 13 -9.63 5.36 -4.53
C ILE A 13 -8.97 6.74 -4.67
N TYR A 14 -7.64 6.77 -4.79
CA TYR A 14 -6.86 8.01 -4.86
C TYR A 14 -7.06 8.74 -6.19
N PHE A 15 -7.02 8.03 -7.32
CA PHE A 15 -7.09 8.62 -8.65
C PHE A 15 -8.50 8.56 -9.25
N ILE A 16 -8.85 9.55 -10.09
CA ILE A 16 -10.00 9.50 -11.01
C ILE A 16 -9.61 8.62 -12.20
N ARG A 17 -8.46 8.94 -12.80
CA ARG A 17 -7.76 8.12 -13.80
C ARG A 17 -6.44 7.70 -13.20
N LYS A 18 -6.18 6.40 -13.19
CA LYS A 18 -5.02 5.77 -12.53
C LYS A 18 -3.72 6.43 -12.98
N TYR A 19 -2.94 6.92 -12.01
CA TYR A 19 -1.65 7.61 -12.18
C TYR A 19 -1.68 8.96 -12.93
N ASP A 20 -2.86 9.53 -13.15
CA ASP A 20 -2.99 10.82 -13.85
C ASP A 20 -3.64 11.86 -12.93
N LYS A 21 -4.95 11.83 -12.77
CA LYS A 21 -5.71 12.86 -12.05
C LYS A 21 -6.10 12.39 -10.64
N PRO A 22 -5.52 12.97 -9.56
CA PRO A 22 -5.95 12.66 -8.20
C PRO A 22 -7.36 13.20 -7.92
N ARG A 23 -8.11 12.48 -7.07
CA ARG A 23 -9.40 12.97 -6.54
C ARG A 23 -9.17 14.04 -5.48
N SER A 24 -10.18 14.88 -5.26
CA SER A 24 -10.18 15.78 -4.10
C SER A 24 -10.12 15.00 -2.79
N LYS A 25 -9.65 15.63 -1.73
CA LYS A 25 -9.53 15.02 -0.39
C LYS A 25 -10.89 14.51 0.11
N GLU A 26 -11.94 15.29 -0.10
CA GLU A 26 -13.31 14.97 0.30
C GLU A 26 -13.83 13.75 -0.44
N SER A 27 -13.66 13.72 -1.77
CA SER A 27 -14.08 12.58 -2.60
C SER A 27 -13.36 11.28 -2.24
N ARG A 28 -12.03 11.34 -1.97
CA ARG A 28 -11.27 10.19 -1.48
C ARG A 28 -11.78 9.69 -0.14
N THR A 29 -11.99 10.60 0.81
CA THR A 29 -12.47 10.26 2.15
C THR A 29 -13.86 9.65 2.10
N LYS A 30 -14.77 10.20 1.28
CA LYS A 30 -16.13 9.65 1.09
C LYS A 30 -16.11 8.23 0.53
N LYS A 31 -15.29 7.99 -0.52
CA LYS A 31 -15.12 6.64 -1.11
C LYS A 31 -14.51 5.66 -0.11
N ALA A 32 -13.49 6.09 0.61
CA ALA A 32 -12.81 5.28 1.61
C ALA A 32 -13.77 4.88 2.75
N LYS A 33 -14.53 5.80 3.32
CA LYS A 33 -15.54 5.51 4.35
C LYS A 33 -16.59 4.49 3.87
N LYS A 34 -17.09 4.62 2.63
CA LYS A 34 -18.02 3.65 2.04
C LYS A 34 -17.42 2.25 1.93
N LEU A 35 -16.12 2.15 1.68
CA LEU A 35 -15.43 0.86 1.61
C LEU A 35 -15.30 0.23 3.01
N TRP A 36 -14.86 0.99 4.00
CA TRP A 36 -14.65 0.49 5.36
C TRP A 36 -15.93 0.04 6.04
N ALA A 37 -17.06 0.60 5.65
CA ALA A 37 -18.37 0.18 6.14
C ALA A 37 -18.83 -1.19 5.62
N LYS A 38 -18.15 -1.76 4.61
CA LYS A 38 -18.50 -3.08 4.08
C LYS A 38 -18.10 -4.19 5.05
N LYS A 39 -18.91 -5.25 5.13
CA LYS A 39 -18.66 -6.41 6.01
C LYS A 39 -17.37 -7.16 5.70
N LYS A 40 -16.98 -7.25 4.42
CA LYS A 40 -15.79 -7.98 3.95
C LYS A 40 -15.07 -7.18 2.86
N TRP A 41 -13.76 -7.00 3.02
CA TRP A 41 -12.91 -6.36 2.01
C TRP A 41 -11.44 -6.70 2.22
N ILE A 42 -10.68 -6.69 1.13
CA ILE A 42 -9.22 -6.68 1.12
C ILE A 42 -8.82 -5.37 0.46
N LEU A 43 -7.93 -4.61 1.09
CA LEU A 43 -7.42 -3.35 0.58
C LEU A 43 -5.92 -3.47 0.38
N ASP A 44 -5.45 -3.24 -0.84
CA ASP A 44 -4.04 -3.24 -1.21
C ASP A 44 -3.56 -1.82 -1.49
N GLY A 45 -2.31 -1.54 -1.16
CA GLY A 45 -1.63 -0.30 -1.48
C GLY A 45 -1.04 0.43 -0.27
N GLY A 46 -0.14 1.38 -0.56
CA GLY A 46 0.47 2.27 0.42
C GLY A 46 -0.22 3.62 0.41
N GLY A 47 -1.01 3.91 1.41
CA GLY A 47 -1.73 5.19 1.50
C GLY A 47 -1.08 6.19 2.45
N GLY A 48 -1.45 7.46 2.26
CA GLY A 48 -1.12 8.54 3.19
C GLY A 48 -2.05 8.56 4.42
N MET A 49 -2.09 9.68 5.13
CA MET A 49 -2.92 9.84 6.34
C MET A 49 -4.40 9.54 6.12
N TRP A 50 -4.94 9.83 4.95
CA TRP A 50 -6.35 9.62 4.59
C TRP A 50 -6.77 8.14 4.58
N SER A 51 -5.83 7.23 4.35
CA SER A 51 -6.10 5.78 4.31
C SER A 51 -5.92 5.09 5.67
N ARG A 52 -5.43 5.80 6.67
CA ARG A 52 -5.22 5.24 8.02
C ARG A 52 -6.51 4.75 8.68
N GLY A 53 -7.64 5.33 8.34
CA GLY A 53 -8.93 4.83 8.77
C GLY A 53 -9.16 3.36 8.41
N ALA A 54 -8.70 2.90 7.25
CA ALA A 54 -8.80 1.49 6.86
C ALA A 54 -8.08 0.57 7.85
N MET A 55 -6.91 0.97 8.35
CA MET A 55 -6.15 0.16 9.31
C MET A 55 -6.90 -0.04 10.62
N LYS A 56 -7.68 0.97 11.07
CA LYS A 56 -8.51 0.86 12.29
C LYS A 56 -9.72 -0.08 12.12
N HIS A 57 -10.25 -0.17 10.90
CA HIS A 57 -11.38 -1.04 10.58
C HIS A 57 -10.97 -2.43 10.09
N ALA A 58 -9.67 -2.65 9.85
CA ALA A 58 -9.15 -3.94 9.43
C ALA A 58 -9.06 -4.91 10.61
N LYS A 59 -9.49 -6.15 10.43
CA LYS A 59 -9.24 -7.23 11.39
C LYS A 59 -7.77 -7.59 11.47
N LEU A 60 -7.04 -7.46 10.36
CA LEU A 60 -5.63 -7.77 10.25
C LEU A 60 -4.97 -6.86 9.21
N VAL A 61 -3.84 -6.29 9.57
CA VAL A 61 -2.96 -5.56 8.65
C VAL A 61 -1.76 -6.43 8.31
N ILE A 62 -1.58 -6.74 7.03
CA ILE A 62 -0.38 -7.43 6.55
C ILE A 62 0.60 -6.38 6.04
N TRP A 63 1.70 -6.22 6.77
CA TRP A 63 2.72 -5.24 6.45
C TRP A 63 3.90 -5.87 5.72
N LEU A 64 3.98 -5.64 4.40
CA LEU A 64 5.05 -6.17 3.56
C LEU A 64 6.31 -5.31 3.68
N GLN A 65 7.37 -5.87 4.28
CA GLN A 65 8.68 -5.23 4.40
C GLN A 65 9.67 -5.79 3.36
N THR A 66 9.37 -5.58 2.08
CA THR A 66 10.27 -6.00 1.01
C THR A 66 11.61 -5.24 1.08
N PRO A 67 12.77 -5.91 0.98
CA PRO A 67 14.08 -5.25 0.95
C PRO A 67 14.19 -4.18 -0.15
N PHE A 68 14.96 -3.12 0.11
CA PHE A 68 15.10 -1.98 -0.80
C PHE A 68 15.53 -2.39 -2.22
N ARG A 69 16.52 -3.27 -2.34
CA ARG A 69 16.99 -3.78 -3.64
C ARG A 69 15.88 -4.40 -4.48
N ILE A 70 15.03 -5.23 -3.85
CA ILE A 70 13.91 -5.89 -4.54
C ILE A 70 12.83 -4.85 -4.91
N ARG A 71 12.55 -3.87 -4.05
CA ARG A 71 11.60 -2.80 -4.35
C ARG A 71 12.07 -1.94 -5.52
N SER A 72 13.34 -1.52 -5.50
CA SER A 72 13.95 -0.72 -6.56
C SER A 72 13.92 -1.45 -7.90
N TRP A 73 14.28 -2.73 -7.91
CA TRP A 73 14.20 -3.57 -9.10
C TRP A 73 12.76 -3.68 -9.65
N ARG A 74 11.78 -3.87 -8.77
CA ARG A 74 10.36 -3.92 -9.16
C ARG A 74 9.87 -2.60 -9.74
N ILE A 75 10.28 -1.45 -9.17
CA ILE A 75 9.96 -0.12 -9.69
C ILE A 75 10.55 0.04 -11.09
N PHE A 76 11.83 -0.27 -11.26
CA PHE A 76 12.52 -0.19 -12.55
C PHE A 76 11.88 -1.11 -13.60
N LYS A 77 11.67 -2.38 -13.29
CA LYS A 77 11.00 -3.35 -14.19
C LYS A 77 9.59 -2.89 -14.58
N ARG A 78 8.86 -2.28 -13.64
CA ARG A 78 7.54 -1.70 -13.90
C ARG A 78 7.64 -0.52 -14.86
N TYR A 79 8.61 0.38 -14.67
CA TYR A 79 8.84 1.50 -15.56
C TYR A 79 9.11 1.02 -17.00
N ILE A 80 10.02 0.06 -17.19
CA ILE A 80 10.30 -0.50 -18.53
C ILE A 80 9.03 -1.06 -19.19
N ARG A 81 8.23 -1.84 -18.46
CA ARG A 81 6.99 -2.42 -19.01
C ARG A 81 5.90 -1.39 -19.33
N ARG A 82 5.98 -0.20 -18.72
CA ARG A 82 4.99 0.88 -18.89
C ARG A 82 5.46 1.96 -19.85
N LYS A 83 6.71 1.93 -20.28
CA LYS A 83 7.28 2.90 -21.22
C LYS A 83 6.39 2.98 -22.48
N GLY A 84 5.97 4.19 -22.83
CA GLY A 84 5.05 4.43 -23.94
C GLY A 84 3.55 4.26 -23.65
N LYS A 85 3.16 3.58 -22.55
CA LYS A 85 1.73 3.44 -22.18
C LYS A 85 1.23 4.51 -21.22
N TYR A 86 2.13 5.08 -20.42
CA TYR A 86 1.86 6.12 -19.43
C TYR A 86 2.90 7.22 -19.57
N LYS A 87 2.55 8.45 -19.15
CA LYS A 87 3.46 9.62 -19.14
C LYS A 87 4.51 9.52 -17.98
N GLU A 88 4.93 8.32 -17.62
CA GLU A 88 5.94 8.08 -16.58
C GLU A 88 7.33 8.33 -17.16
N THR A 89 8.08 9.26 -16.60
CA THR A 89 9.43 9.62 -17.06
C THR A 89 10.50 8.84 -16.27
N VAL A 90 11.75 8.84 -16.78
CA VAL A 90 12.91 8.32 -16.04
C VAL A 90 13.05 9.02 -14.69
N LYS A 91 12.80 10.35 -14.65
CA LYS A 91 12.85 11.16 -13.43
C LYS A 91 11.85 10.67 -12.39
N ASP A 92 10.64 10.31 -12.80
CA ASP A 92 9.61 9.76 -11.91
C ASP A 92 10.04 8.39 -11.36
N CYS A 93 10.59 7.52 -12.20
CA CYS A 93 11.13 6.23 -11.78
C CYS A 93 12.23 6.38 -10.73
N LEU A 94 13.22 7.25 -10.99
CA LEU A 94 14.30 7.53 -10.04
C LEU A 94 13.78 8.18 -8.76
N GLY A 95 12.81 9.08 -8.87
CA GLY A 95 12.12 9.70 -7.74
C GLY A 95 11.45 8.67 -6.84
N LEU A 96 10.75 7.70 -7.41
CA LEU A 96 10.12 6.59 -6.68
C LEU A 96 11.16 5.68 -6.00
N ILE A 97 12.27 5.38 -6.65
CA ILE A 97 13.37 4.60 -6.07
C ILE A 97 13.96 5.35 -4.86
N LYS A 98 14.27 6.65 -5.03
CA LYS A 98 14.77 7.51 -3.93
C LYS A 98 13.78 7.59 -2.77
N HIS A 99 12.50 7.77 -3.06
CA HIS A 99 11.44 7.76 -2.05
C HIS A 99 11.36 6.43 -1.31
N SER A 100 11.42 5.31 -2.06
CA SER A 100 11.46 3.97 -1.50
C SER A 100 12.66 3.72 -0.57
N GLY A 101 13.85 4.28 -0.90
CA GLY A 101 15.04 4.22 -0.05
C GLY A 101 14.86 4.94 1.28
N LYS A 102 14.23 6.11 1.26
CA LYS A 102 13.97 6.90 2.47
C LYS A 102 12.93 6.26 3.41
N TYR A 103 12.16 5.28 2.96
CA TYR A 103 11.09 4.69 3.74
C TYR A 103 11.55 4.16 5.11
N ARG A 104 12.70 3.50 5.20
CA ARG A 104 13.20 2.89 6.44
C ARG A 104 13.74 3.92 7.43
N PHE A 105 14.37 4.98 6.94
CA PHE A 105 15.14 5.93 7.76
C PHE A 105 14.43 7.27 7.98
N GLY A 106 13.37 7.54 7.23
CA GLY A 106 12.64 8.79 7.33
C GLY A 106 11.83 8.90 8.63
N LYS A 107 11.66 10.14 9.09
CA LYS A 107 10.93 10.45 10.33
C LYS A 107 9.44 10.75 10.12
N ARG A 108 9.00 10.93 8.87
CA ARG A 108 7.61 11.33 8.57
C ARG A 108 6.62 10.17 8.82
N HIS A 109 5.36 10.53 9.01
CA HIS A 109 4.26 9.61 9.31
C HIS A 109 4.04 8.47 8.28
N PHE A 110 4.46 8.64 7.04
CA PHE A 110 4.37 7.63 5.98
C PHE A 110 5.62 6.75 5.84
N HIS A 111 6.62 6.94 6.72
CA HIS A 111 7.79 6.09 6.79
C HIS A 111 7.59 4.94 7.79
N TYR A 112 8.55 4.02 7.86
CA TYR A 112 8.50 2.83 8.70
C TYR A 112 8.12 3.15 10.16
N ARG A 113 8.84 4.08 10.80
CA ARG A 113 8.56 4.48 12.20
C ARG A 113 7.16 5.07 12.37
N GLY A 114 6.74 5.92 11.44
CA GLY A 114 5.41 6.51 11.48
C GLY A 114 4.28 5.50 11.32
N HIS A 115 4.47 4.48 10.47
CA HIS A 115 3.51 3.38 10.35
C HIS A 115 3.49 2.53 11.62
N LYS A 116 4.68 2.13 12.12
CA LYS A 116 4.78 1.32 13.34
C LYS A 116 4.12 2.01 14.52
N ASN A 117 4.50 3.26 14.80
CA ASN A 117 3.92 4.04 15.89
C ASN A 117 2.39 4.18 15.76
N TYR A 118 1.87 4.30 14.54
CA TYR A 118 0.43 4.39 14.34
C TYR A 118 -0.28 3.07 14.65
N LEU A 119 0.26 1.94 14.20
CA LEU A 119 -0.29 0.61 14.47
C LEU A 119 -0.27 0.30 15.97
N ASP A 120 0.86 0.55 16.62
CA ASP A 120 1.05 0.30 18.05
C ASP A 120 0.13 1.23 18.90
N LYS A 121 0.12 2.54 18.59
CA LYS A 121 -0.72 3.52 19.30
C LYS A 121 -2.22 3.19 19.28
N HIS A 122 -2.68 2.55 18.23
CA HIS A 122 -4.10 2.22 18.05
C HIS A 122 -4.42 0.75 18.28
N ASN A 123 -3.48 -0.02 18.86
CA ASN A 123 -3.62 -1.46 19.12
C ASN A 123 -4.13 -2.24 17.90
N ILE A 124 -3.62 -1.90 16.70
CA ILE A 124 -4.05 -2.52 15.45
C ILE A 124 -3.32 -3.85 15.30
N ASN A 125 -4.05 -4.93 15.06
CA ASN A 125 -3.48 -6.24 14.83
C ASN A 125 -2.75 -6.28 13.49
N TYR A 126 -1.43 -6.57 13.49
CA TYR A 126 -0.64 -6.62 12.26
C TYR A 126 0.42 -7.73 12.24
N ILE A 127 0.72 -8.19 11.04
CA ILE A 127 1.79 -9.16 10.77
C ILE A 127 2.80 -8.53 9.82
N ILE A 128 4.10 -8.64 10.14
CA ILE A 128 5.19 -8.20 9.27
C ILE A 128 5.68 -9.37 8.44
N ILE A 129 5.67 -9.21 7.12
CA ILE A 129 6.20 -10.17 6.16
C ILE A 129 7.42 -9.58 5.46
N LYS A 130 8.59 -10.22 5.65
CA LYS A 130 9.87 -9.76 5.11
C LYS A 130 10.31 -10.51 3.86
N ASN A 131 9.85 -11.76 3.69
CA ASN A 131 10.28 -12.63 2.60
C ASN A 131 9.16 -13.57 2.11
N LYS A 132 9.44 -14.25 0.99
CA LYS A 132 8.50 -15.17 0.36
C LYS A 132 8.12 -16.36 1.25
N LYS A 133 9.08 -16.91 2.00
CA LYS A 133 8.82 -18.04 2.90
C LYS A 133 7.77 -17.70 3.98
N GLN A 134 7.86 -16.50 4.57
CA GLN A 134 6.86 -16.03 5.55
C GLN A 134 5.48 -15.84 4.92
N LEU A 135 5.41 -15.35 3.68
CA LEU A 135 4.16 -15.23 2.96
C LEU A 135 3.55 -16.60 2.67
N GLU A 136 4.34 -17.56 2.23
CA GLU A 136 3.90 -18.94 1.98
C GLU A 136 3.43 -19.63 3.26
N LYS A 137 4.13 -19.41 4.38
CA LYS A 137 3.70 -19.92 5.69
C LYS A 137 2.32 -19.38 6.08
N LEU A 138 2.13 -18.06 5.98
CA LEU A 138 0.82 -17.42 6.24
C LEU A 138 -0.27 -18.03 5.35
N TYR A 139 0.04 -18.28 4.10
CA TYR A 139 -0.88 -18.86 3.14
C TYR A 139 -1.30 -20.29 3.48
N ARG A 140 -0.35 -21.12 3.97
CA ARG A 140 -0.63 -22.51 4.40
C ARG A 140 -1.46 -22.58 5.67
N MET A 141 -1.27 -21.64 6.59
CA MET A 141 -2.03 -21.58 7.85
C MET A 141 -3.50 -21.21 7.67
N ASN A 142 -3.88 -20.72 6.49
CA ASN A 142 -5.26 -20.30 6.17
C ASN A 142 -5.92 -21.19 5.10
N LYS A 143 -5.36 -22.37 4.85
CA LYS A 143 -5.98 -23.46 4.09
C LYS A 143 -6.75 -24.36 5.03
#